data_ebb88c78b5d198d91f862744df064371
#
_entry.id   ebb88c78b5d198d91f862744df064371
#
_cell.length_a   1.000
_cell.length_b   1.000
_cell.length_c   1.000
_cell.angle_alpha   90.00
_cell.angle_beta   90.00
_cell.angle_gamma   90.00
#
_symmetry.space_group_name_H-M   'P 1'
#
loop_
_entity.id
_entity.type
_entity.pdbx_description
1 polymer ?
#
loop_
_entity_poly.entity_id
_entity_poly.type
_entity_poly.pdbx_seq_one_letter_code
_entity_poly.pdbx_strand_id
1 'polypeptide(L)'
;MVRSELLLSAMAFLELEYLHELGRTKIRANDLLKKVEYETGLRLCDLPFSTISSSALDEKWTCDPFDRLIVANAKANGFAWLITADEVIPKFYSRAVW
;
A
#
# COMPACT_ATOMS: atom_id res chain seq x y z
N MET A 1 2.93 -14.49 -11.15
CA MET A 1 2.26 -13.90 -9.99
C MET A 1 0.75 -13.97 -10.14
N VAL A 2 0.08 -14.35 -9.09
CA VAL A 2 -1.38 -14.30 -9.07
C VAL A 2 -1.81 -12.86 -8.87
N ARG A 3 -2.69 -12.35 -9.74
CA ARG A 3 -3.11 -10.94 -9.70
C ARG A 3 -3.77 -10.54 -8.39
N SER A 4 -4.47 -11.47 -7.74
CA SER A 4 -5.10 -11.21 -6.44
C SER A 4 -4.10 -10.89 -5.34
N GLU A 5 -2.82 -11.15 -5.57
CA GLU A 5 -1.77 -10.86 -4.61
C GLU A 5 -1.26 -9.42 -4.69
N LEU A 6 -1.64 -8.68 -5.74
CA LEU A 6 -1.26 -7.28 -5.89
C LEU A 6 -2.26 -6.40 -5.14
N LEU A 7 -1.76 -5.65 -4.18
CA LEU A 7 -2.57 -4.92 -3.23
C LEU A 7 -2.12 -3.48 -3.10
N LEU A 8 -3.10 -2.59 -2.95
CA LEU A 8 -2.84 -1.21 -2.56
C LEU A 8 -3.42 -0.99 -1.16
N SER A 9 -2.56 -0.58 -0.23
CA SER A 9 -3.00 -0.17 1.09
C SER A 9 -3.84 1.09 1.00
N ALA A 10 -4.88 1.22 1.86
CA ALA A 10 -5.67 2.43 1.92
C ALA A 10 -4.81 3.65 2.28
N MET A 11 -3.77 3.46 3.08
CA MET A 11 -2.83 4.53 3.42
C MET A 11 -1.99 4.95 2.22
N ALA A 12 -1.52 3.98 1.44
CA ALA A 12 -0.77 4.27 0.21
C ALA A 12 -1.64 4.96 -0.82
N PHE A 13 -2.91 4.61 -0.89
CA PHE A 13 -3.86 5.27 -1.77
C PHE A 13 -4.00 6.75 -1.44
N LEU A 14 -4.13 7.07 -0.16
CA LEU A 14 -4.18 8.46 0.30
C LEU A 14 -2.88 9.20 0.01
N GLU A 15 -1.75 8.53 0.17
CA GLU A 15 -0.43 9.09 -0.14
C GLU A 15 -0.31 9.45 -1.62
N LEU A 16 -0.84 8.63 -2.51
CA LEU A 16 -0.85 8.94 -3.95
C LEU A 16 -1.63 10.21 -4.26
N GLU A 17 -2.77 10.40 -3.60
CA GLU A 17 -3.54 11.64 -3.79
C GLU A 17 -2.79 12.85 -3.25
N TYR A 18 -2.11 12.69 -2.12
CA TYR A 18 -1.27 13.76 -1.57
C TYR A 18 -0.16 14.16 -2.53
N LEU A 19 0.49 13.18 -3.16
CA LEU A 19 1.52 13.47 -4.17
C LEU A 19 0.94 14.23 -5.37
N HIS A 20 -0.29 13.91 -5.76
CA HIS A 20 -0.97 14.65 -6.82
C HIS A 20 -1.22 16.10 -6.40
N GLU A 21 -1.69 16.32 -5.17
CA GLU A 21 -1.94 17.66 -4.65
C GLU A 21 -0.67 18.51 -4.58
N LEU A 22 0.48 17.87 -4.37
CA LEU A 22 1.78 18.53 -4.39
C LEU A 22 2.32 18.77 -5.80
N GLY A 23 1.60 18.34 -6.82
CA GLY A 23 2.02 18.49 -8.22
C GLY A 23 3.09 17.50 -8.67
N ARG A 24 3.37 16.46 -7.87
CA ARG A 24 4.39 15.46 -8.19
C ARG A 24 3.90 14.36 -9.10
N THR A 25 2.59 14.19 -9.23
CA THR A 25 1.99 13.29 -10.19
C THR A 25 0.89 14.01 -10.95
N LYS A 26 0.65 13.60 -12.18
CA LYS A 26 -0.38 14.21 -13.02
C LYS A 26 -1.73 13.53 -12.89
N ILE A 27 -1.76 12.32 -12.35
CA ILE A 27 -2.95 11.53 -12.25
C ILE A 27 -3.41 11.45 -10.79
N ARG A 28 -4.71 11.57 -10.56
CA ARG A 28 -5.27 11.42 -9.23
C ARG A 28 -5.32 9.96 -8.84
N ALA A 29 -5.23 9.70 -7.51
CA ALA A 29 -5.20 8.35 -6.99
C ALA A 29 -6.37 7.49 -7.46
N ASN A 30 -7.58 8.07 -7.46
CA ASN A 30 -8.78 7.33 -7.85
C ASN A 30 -8.75 6.90 -9.31
N ASP A 31 -8.25 7.75 -10.19
CA ASP A 31 -8.15 7.44 -11.61
C ASP A 31 -7.06 6.38 -11.87
N LEU A 32 -5.95 6.50 -11.15
CA LEU A 32 -4.88 5.51 -11.23
C LEU A 32 -5.36 4.14 -10.76
N LEU A 33 -6.09 4.10 -9.65
CA LEU A 33 -6.62 2.85 -9.10
C LEU A 33 -7.54 2.16 -10.11
N LYS A 34 -8.47 2.89 -10.71
CA LYS A 34 -9.40 2.34 -11.69
C LYS A 34 -8.65 1.72 -12.87
N LYS A 35 -7.64 2.43 -13.37
CA LYS A 35 -6.85 1.96 -14.49
C LYS A 35 -6.09 0.69 -14.16
N VAL A 36 -5.43 0.66 -13.01
CA VAL A 36 -4.61 -0.47 -12.60
C VAL A 36 -5.47 -1.67 -12.19
N GLU A 37 -6.62 -1.44 -11.57
CA GLU A 37 -7.57 -2.51 -11.28
C GLU A 37 -8.00 -3.23 -12.56
N TYR A 38 -8.32 -2.46 -13.59
CA TYR A 38 -8.75 -3.01 -14.87
C TYR A 38 -7.64 -3.83 -15.53
N GLU A 39 -6.41 -3.33 -15.52
CA GLU A 39 -5.29 -3.95 -16.23
C GLU A 39 -4.67 -5.14 -15.48
N THR A 40 -4.62 -5.09 -14.15
CA THR A 40 -3.82 -6.04 -13.35
C THR A 40 -4.61 -6.79 -12.29
N GLY A 41 -5.85 -6.38 -12.02
CA GLY A 41 -6.61 -6.95 -10.92
C GLY A 41 -6.19 -6.45 -9.54
N LEU A 42 -5.34 -5.42 -9.47
CA LEU A 42 -4.99 -4.77 -8.20
C LEU A 42 -6.27 -4.33 -7.48
N ARG A 43 -6.28 -4.45 -6.17
CA ARG A 43 -7.42 -3.99 -5.35
C ARG A 43 -6.93 -3.26 -4.12
N LEU A 44 -7.78 -2.39 -3.58
CA LEU A 44 -7.56 -1.82 -2.26
C LEU A 44 -7.80 -2.89 -1.19
N CYS A 45 -7.06 -2.80 -0.11
CA CYS A 45 -7.30 -3.64 1.04
C CYS A 45 -8.65 -3.27 1.67
N ASP A 46 -9.45 -4.28 1.97
CA ASP A 46 -10.76 -4.12 2.60
C ASP A 46 -10.82 -4.71 4.01
N LEU A 47 -9.69 -5.10 4.56
CA LEU A 47 -9.63 -5.61 5.92
C LEU A 47 -9.97 -4.51 6.92
N PRO A 48 -10.58 -4.87 8.07
CA PRO A 48 -10.87 -3.87 9.10
C PRO A 48 -9.62 -3.16 9.60
N PHE A 49 -9.73 -1.86 9.83
CA PHE A 49 -8.61 -1.06 10.32
C PHE A 49 -8.04 -1.60 11.63
N SER A 50 -8.91 -2.09 12.52
CA SER A 50 -8.47 -2.66 13.79
C SER A 50 -7.58 -3.90 13.60
N THR A 51 -7.87 -4.72 12.59
CA THR A 51 -7.03 -5.87 12.26
C THR A 51 -5.64 -5.41 11.80
N ILE A 52 -5.60 -4.43 10.94
CA ILE A 52 -4.35 -3.88 10.41
C ILE A 52 -3.54 -3.22 11.52
N SER A 53 -4.20 -2.44 12.38
CA SER A 53 -3.53 -1.76 13.49
C SER A 53 -2.90 -2.76 14.45
N SER A 54 -3.59 -3.85 14.77
CA SER A 54 -3.04 -4.91 15.62
C SER A 54 -1.79 -5.54 15.01
N SER A 55 -1.84 -5.82 13.72
CA SER A 55 -0.70 -6.37 12.99
C SER A 55 0.48 -5.39 12.96
N ALA A 56 0.19 -4.10 12.89
CA ALA A 56 1.22 -3.05 12.83
C ALA A 56 2.03 -2.94 14.12
N LEU A 57 1.51 -3.44 15.24
CA LEU A 57 2.26 -3.43 16.50
C LEU A 57 3.59 -4.18 16.39
N ASP A 58 3.67 -5.15 15.52
CA ASP A 58 4.87 -5.97 15.33
C ASP A 58 5.85 -5.40 14.30
N GLU A 59 5.48 -4.33 13.60
CA GLU A 59 6.33 -3.67 12.60
C GLU A 59 7.26 -2.67 13.28
N LYS A 60 8.30 -3.18 13.96
CA LYS A 60 9.16 -2.36 14.84
C LYS A 60 10.39 -1.78 14.16
N TRP A 61 10.55 -1.99 12.85
CA TRP A 61 11.66 -1.47 12.07
C TRP A 61 11.57 0.05 11.83
N THR A 62 10.44 0.64 12.12
CA THR A 62 10.21 2.09 11.99
C THR A 62 9.33 2.59 13.13
N CYS A 63 9.46 3.87 13.46
CA CYS A 63 8.56 4.53 14.39
C CYS A 63 7.39 5.23 13.68
N ASP A 64 7.44 5.32 12.35
CA ASP A 64 6.39 5.97 11.57
C ASP A 64 5.14 5.08 11.53
N PRO A 65 4.02 5.52 12.12
CA PRO A 65 2.81 4.69 12.15
C PRO A 65 2.24 4.42 10.77
N PHE A 66 2.41 5.33 9.81
CA PHE A 66 1.91 5.11 8.45
C PHE A 66 2.69 3.99 7.76
N ASP A 67 4.02 3.98 7.88
CA ASP A 67 4.85 2.92 7.32
C ASP A 67 4.50 1.57 7.94
N ARG A 68 4.28 1.55 9.27
CA ARG A 68 3.83 0.33 9.96
C ARG A 68 2.52 -0.20 9.41
N LEU A 69 1.55 0.71 9.20
CA LEU A 69 0.23 0.34 8.69
C LEU A 69 0.30 -0.19 7.26
N ILE A 70 1.10 0.44 6.42
CA ILE A 70 1.23 0.04 5.03
C ILE A 70 1.79 -1.39 4.91
N VAL A 71 2.85 -1.69 5.63
CA VAL A 71 3.46 -3.02 5.59
C VAL A 71 2.57 -4.06 6.28
N ALA A 72 1.97 -3.71 7.43
CA ALA A 72 1.05 -4.61 8.12
C ALA A 72 -0.14 -4.97 7.24
N ASN A 73 -0.61 -4.03 6.45
CA ASN A 73 -1.69 -4.24 5.50
C ASN A 73 -1.34 -5.34 4.49
N ALA A 74 -0.15 -5.27 3.91
CA ALA A 74 0.29 -6.28 2.94
C ALA A 74 0.46 -7.65 3.61
N LYS A 75 1.06 -7.69 4.79
CA LYS A 75 1.26 -8.94 5.52
C LYS A 75 -0.05 -9.60 5.93
N ALA A 76 -1.02 -8.80 6.38
CA ALA A 76 -2.33 -9.31 6.78
C ALA A 76 -3.13 -9.86 5.61
N ASN A 77 -2.78 -9.49 4.38
CA ASN A 77 -3.37 -10.00 3.15
C ASN A 77 -2.52 -11.13 2.55
N GLY A 78 -1.88 -11.93 3.37
CA GLY A 78 -1.11 -13.09 2.92
C GLY A 78 0.21 -12.70 2.29
N PHE A 79 0.87 -11.67 2.81
CA PHE A 79 2.12 -11.15 2.27
C PHE A 79 1.98 -10.75 0.80
N ALA A 80 0.93 -10.00 0.51
CA ALA A 80 0.62 -9.53 -0.83
C ALA A 80 1.71 -8.60 -1.37
N TRP A 81 1.79 -8.48 -2.68
CA TRP A 81 2.63 -7.48 -3.31
C TRP A 81 2.04 -6.09 -3.03
N LEU A 82 2.91 -5.19 -2.57
CA LEU A 82 2.54 -3.86 -2.12
C LEU A 82 3.05 -2.82 -3.11
N ILE A 83 2.16 -1.94 -3.55
CA ILE A 83 2.55 -0.77 -4.35
C ILE A 83 2.81 0.39 -3.39
N THR A 84 4.00 0.94 -3.42
CA THR A 84 4.38 2.07 -2.59
C THR A 84 5.44 2.91 -3.28
N ALA A 85 5.34 4.23 -3.14
CA ALA A 85 6.38 5.16 -3.60
C ALA A 85 7.47 5.38 -2.54
N ASP A 86 7.33 4.81 -1.37
CA ASP A 86 8.28 4.97 -0.27
C ASP A 86 9.59 4.24 -0.57
N GLU A 87 10.72 4.90 -0.34
CA GLU A 87 12.04 4.35 -0.62
C GLU A 87 12.56 3.45 0.51
N VAL A 88 12.00 3.58 1.71
CA VAL A 88 12.45 2.83 2.89
C VAL A 88 11.76 1.48 2.98
N ILE A 89 10.46 1.43 2.71
CA ILE A 89 9.66 0.21 2.83
C ILE A 89 10.27 -0.99 2.08
N PRO A 90 10.75 -0.86 0.83
CA PRO A 90 11.33 -2.02 0.13
C PRO A 90 12.55 -2.62 0.83
N LYS A 91 13.21 -1.87 1.70
CA LYS A 91 14.36 -2.38 2.47
C LYS A 91 13.93 -3.36 3.56
N PHE A 92 12.69 -3.30 4.00
CA PHE A 92 12.15 -4.12 5.09
C PHE A 92 11.01 -5.04 4.66
N TYR A 93 10.45 -4.81 3.47
CA TYR A 93 9.40 -5.65 2.91
C TYR A 93 9.73 -5.93 1.45
N SER A 94 10.14 -7.17 1.16
CA SER A 94 10.68 -7.53 -0.15
C SER A 94 9.66 -7.50 -1.28
N ARG A 95 8.38 -7.64 -0.97
CA ARG A 95 7.31 -7.61 -1.97
C ARG A 95 6.73 -6.21 -2.15
N ALA A 96 7.56 -5.20 -2.12
CA ALA A 96 7.18 -3.82 -2.34
C ALA A 96 7.70 -3.35 -3.70
N VAL A 97 6.85 -2.74 -4.50
CA VAL A 97 7.16 -2.23 -5.84
C VAL A 97 6.53 -0.86 -6.06
N TRP A 98 7.08 -0.16 -7.03
CA TRP A 98 6.54 1.16 -7.43
C TRP A 98 6.28 1.23 -8.93
#